data_e6dc4c3271a9020774670df2ec37e607
#
_entry.id   e6dc4c3271a9020774670df2ec37e607
#
_cell.length_a   1.000
_cell.length_b   1.000
_cell.length_c   1.000
_cell.angle_alpha   90.00
_cell.angle_beta   90.00
_cell.angle_gamma   90.00
#
_symmetry.space_group_name_H-M   'P 1'
#
loop_
_entity.id
_entity.type
_entity.pdbx_description
1 polymer ?
#
loop_
_entity_poly.entity_id
_entity_poly.type
_entity_poly.pdbx_seq_one_letter_code
_entity_poly.pdbx_strand_id
1 'polypeptide(L)'
;SLFRGKAEMDCGYYMLVSGSRMSGGNVLADIEFFTIEEGRTTDVNLVMRDAADQLRVIGSFDSEMKYLSVPADEISPLSPVISSESQRVEKSVLETTGRGYFAVALVDYGTEPTNHAFMDISAVASELEQWGRTILVVFASEEDYRKFRAQDFNLPSTVRYGIDTDGKMRNMIASEMKLDKGGRLPLILVADTFNRVVFFSQGYSIGLGESLVRTSKSL
;
A
#
# COMPACT_ATOMS: atom_id res chain seq x y z
N SER A 1 -20.69 -3.56 -27.26
CA SER A 1 -21.60 -4.70 -26.95
C SER A 1 -21.57 -5.00 -25.47
N LEU A 2 -22.73 -5.10 -24.87
CA LEU A 2 -22.86 -5.46 -23.46
C LEU A 2 -22.78 -7.00 -23.36
N PHE A 3 -21.72 -7.52 -22.78
CA PHE A 3 -21.63 -8.94 -22.43
C PHE A 3 -22.20 -9.13 -21.03
N ARG A 4 -23.15 -10.06 -20.87
CA ARG A 4 -23.69 -10.44 -19.57
C ARG A 4 -23.42 -11.91 -19.34
N GLY A 5 -22.81 -12.23 -18.19
CA GLY A 5 -22.59 -13.60 -17.74
C GLY A 5 -23.05 -13.76 -16.30
N LYS A 6 -23.35 -14.99 -15.90
CA LYS A 6 -23.65 -15.37 -14.52
C LYS A 6 -22.82 -16.59 -14.16
N ALA A 7 -22.20 -16.58 -12.97
CA ALA A 7 -21.46 -17.71 -12.44
C ALA A 7 -21.80 -17.89 -10.96
N GLU A 8 -21.76 -19.12 -10.49
CA GLU A 8 -21.81 -19.45 -9.06
C GLU A 8 -20.37 -19.64 -8.58
N MET A 9 -20.03 -19.05 -7.46
CA MET A 9 -18.69 -19.05 -6.89
C MET A 9 -18.76 -19.23 -5.39
N ASP A 10 -17.71 -19.81 -4.82
CA ASP A 10 -17.56 -19.91 -3.36
C ASP A 10 -17.43 -18.52 -2.73
N CYS A 11 -17.76 -18.43 -1.43
CA CYS A 11 -17.55 -17.21 -0.67
C CYS A 11 -16.07 -16.82 -0.67
N GLY A 12 -15.78 -15.55 -0.89
CA GLY A 12 -14.41 -15.09 -0.93
C GLY A 12 -14.25 -13.70 -1.52
N TYR A 13 -13.00 -13.26 -1.56
CA TYR A 13 -12.60 -12.02 -2.22
C TYR A 13 -11.93 -12.33 -3.54
N TYR A 14 -12.41 -11.70 -4.60
CA TYR A 14 -12.05 -12.02 -5.97
C TYR A 14 -11.55 -10.79 -6.72
N MET A 15 -10.77 -11.07 -7.74
CA MET A 15 -10.37 -10.11 -8.76
C MET A 15 -10.85 -10.63 -10.12
N LEU A 16 -11.66 -9.83 -10.81
CA LEU A 16 -12.06 -10.08 -12.18
C LEU A 16 -11.19 -9.25 -13.13
N VAL A 17 -10.52 -9.94 -14.03
CA VAL A 17 -9.71 -9.30 -15.07
C VAL A 17 -10.35 -9.59 -16.42
N SER A 18 -10.58 -8.57 -17.21
CA SER A 18 -11.05 -8.71 -18.58
C SER A 18 -10.15 -7.96 -19.55
N GLY A 19 -9.94 -8.53 -20.72
CA GLY A 19 -9.17 -7.92 -21.79
C GLY A 19 -9.75 -8.26 -23.14
N SER A 20 -9.73 -7.30 -24.06
CA SER A 20 -10.16 -7.47 -25.44
C SER A 20 -9.24 -6.71 -26.38
N ARG A 21 -8.83 -7.36 -27.48
CA ARG A 21 -8.08 -6.70 -28.56
C ARG A 21 -9.06 -6.13 -29.57
N MET A 22 -8.95 -4.85 -29.83
CA MET A 22 -9.73 -4.16 -30.86
C MET A 22 -9.10 -4.33 -32.25
N SER A 23 -9.90 -4.18 -33.30
CA SER A 23 -9.46 -4.31 -34.70
C SER A 23 -8.34 -3.33 -35.10
N GLY A 24 -8.17 -2.21 -34.37
CA GLY A 24 -7.07 -1.26 -34.56
C GLY A 24 -5.79 -1.60 -33.83
N GLY A 25 -5.70 -2.76 -33.15
CA GLY A 25 -4.52 -3.17 -32.38
C GLY A 25 -4.51 -2.71 -30.92
N ASN A 26 -5.38 -1.79 -30.53
CA ASN A 26 -5.51 -1.37 -29.12
C ASN A 26 -6.09 -2.50 -28.28
N VAL A 27 -5.58 -2.61 -27.06
CA VAL A 27 -6.09 -3.55 -26.06
C VAL A 27 -6.90 -2.76 -25.04
N LEU A 28 -8.17 -3.13 -24.88
CA LEU A 28 -9.01 -2.64 -23.80
C LEU A 28 -8.98 -3.63 -22.66
N ALA A 29 -8.88 -3.14 -21.43
CA ALA A 29 -8.89 -3.98 -20.24
C ALA A 29 -9.60 -3.29 -19.09
N ASP A 30 -10.01 -4.07 -18.10
CA ASP A 30 -10.49 -3.59 -16.82
C ASP A 30 -10.24 -4.64 -15.74
N ILE A 31 -10.11 -4.18 -14.49
CA ILE A 31 -9.88 -5.01 -13.32
C ILE A 31 -10.80 -4.52 -12.23
N GLU A 32 -11.63 -5.43 -11.69
CA GLU A 32 -12.53 -5.13 -10.58
C GLU A 32 -12.32 -6.11 -9.43
N PHE A 33 -12.37 -5.59 -8.21
CA PHE A 33 -12.30 -6.35 -6.97
C PHE A 33 -13.67 -6.42 -6.32
N PHE A 34 -14.07 -7.60 -5.88
CA PHE A 34 -15.38 -7.80 -5.26
C PHE A 34 -15.38 -8.95 -4.27
N THR A 35 -16.38 -8.96 -3.39
CA THR A 35 -16.60 -10.04 -2.42
C THR A 35 -17.84 -10.82 -2.80
N ILE A 36 -17.75 -12.15 -2.72
CA ILE A 36 -18.91 -13.07 -2.78
C ILE A 36 -19.26 -13.47 -1.35
N GLU A 37 -20.51 -13.23 -0.96
CA GLU A 37 -21.06 -13.62 0.32
C GLU A 37 -22.12 -14.71 0.14
N GLU A 38 -22.28 -15.58 1.14
CA GLU A 38 -23.23 -16.69 1.09
C GLU A 38 -24.68 -16.18 0.89
N GLY A 39 -25.37 -16.81 -0.05
CA GLY A 39 -26.78 -16.51 -0.36
C GLY A 39 -27.03 -15.15 -1.00
N ARG A 40 -25.97 -14.43 -1.43
CA ARG A 40 -26.09 -13.13 -2.09
C ARG A 40 -25.64 -13.15 -3.54
N THR A 41 -26.22 -12.25 -4.32
CA THR A 41 -25.77 -11.97 -5.68
C THR A 41 -24.94 -10.69 -5.65
N THR A 42 -23.73 -10.75 -6.22
CA THR A 42 -22.85 -9.59 -6.41
C THR A 42 -22.82 -9.24 -7.89
N ASP A 43 -23.22 -8.01 -8.21
CA ASP A 43 -23.11 -7.47 -9.57
C ASP A 43 -21.77 -6.79 -9.75
N VAL A 44 -21.02 -7.21 -10.77
CA VAL A 44 -19.71 -6.65 -11.12
C VAL A 44 -19.80 -6.03 -12.51
N ASN A 45 -19.50 -4.73 -12.60
CA ASN A 45 -19.50 -3.99 -13.84
C ASN A 45 -18.07 -3.65 -14.27
N LEU A 46 -17.66 -4.15 -15.44
CA LEU A 46 -16.38 -3.82 -16.05
C LEU A 46 -16.53 -2.65 -17.01
N VAL A 47 -15.72 -1.64 -16.85
CA VAL A 47 -15.62 -0.49 -17.76
C VAL A 47 -14.32 -0.60 -18.52
N MET A 48 -14.38 -1.16 -19.72
CA MET A 48 -13.19 -1.41 -20.54
C MET A 48 -12.52 -0.10 -20.94
N ARG A 49 -11.23 0.05 -20.59
CA ARG A 49 -10.39 1.21 -20.87
C ARG A 49 -9.19 0.79 -21.70
N ASP A 50 -8.52 1.75 -22.34
CA ASP A 50 -7.25 1.46 -23.01
C ASP A 50 -6.26 0.90 -22.00
N ALA A 51 -5.68 -0.26 -22.30
CA ALA A 51 -4.73 -0.93 -21.41
C ALA A 51 -3.45 -0.10 -21.18
N ALA A 52 -3.13 0.84 -22.06
CA ALA A 52 -2.03 1.78 -21.89
C ALA A 52 -2.28 2.76 -20.71
N ASP A 53 -3.55 3.04 -20.38
CA ASP A 53 -3.94 3.90 -19.28
C ASP A 53 -3.96 3.18 -17.92
N GLN A 54 -3.76 1.85 -17.92
CA GLN A 54 -3.76 1.04 -16.71
C GLN A 54 -2.35 0.91 -16.13
N LEU A 55 -2.29 0.83 -14.79
CA LEU A 55 -1.03 0.64 -14.10
C LEU A 55 -0.45 -0.74 -14.38
N ARG A 56 0.83 -0.74 -14.75
CA ARG A 56 1.57 -1.97 -14.98
C ARG A 56 1.97 -2.61 -13.64
N VAL A 57 1.81 -3.92 -13.53
CA VAL A 57 2.40 -4.71 -12.44
C VAL A 57 3.90 -4.81 -12.65
N ILE A 58 4.68 -4.33 -11.67
CA ILE A 58 6.15 -4.21 -11.75
C ILE A 58 6.89 -5.11 -10.77
N GLY A 59 6.17 -5.83 -9.92
CA GLY A 59 6.75 -6.73 -8.94
C GLY A 59 5.69 -7.38 -8.08
N SER A 60 6.15 -8.05 -7.04
CA SER A 60 5.33 -8.75 -6.06
C SER A 60 5.63 -8.27 -4.65
N PHE A 61 4.61 -8.27 -3.77
CA PHE A 61 4.72 -7.99 -2.35
C PHE A 61 3.75 -8.91 -1.61
N ASP A 62 4.29 -9.78 -0.75
CA ASP A 62 3.45 -10.68 0.04
C ASP A 62 2.70 -9.91 1.13
N SER A 63 1.39 -9.73 0.96
CA SER A 63 0.52 -9.03 1.92
C SER A 63 0.36 -9.77 3.25
N GLU A 64 0.70 -11.06 3.31
CA GLU A 64 0.75 -11.83 4.57
C GLU A 64 2.07 -11.62 5.34
N MET A 65 3.01 -10.84 4.81
CA MET A 65 4.24 -10.46 5.51
C MET A 65 3.92 -9.89 6.89
N LYS A 66 4.57 -10.47 7.91
CA LYS A 66 4.42 -10.05 9.31
C LYS A 66 5.35 -8.91 9.67
N TYR A 67 4.86 -8.05 10.53
CA TYR A 67 5.59 -6.93 11.12
C TYR A 67 5.08 -6.67 12.55
N LEU A 68 5.84 -5.95 13.36
CA LEU A 68 5.41 -5.55 14.70
C LEU A 68 4.59 -4.27 14.61
N SER A 69 3.27 -4.35 14.83
CA SER A 69 2.40 -3.18 14.78
C SER A 69 2.63 -2.27 15.99
N VAL A 70 2.60 -0.96 15.76
CA VAL A 70 2.69 0.07 16.80
C VAL A 70 1.30 0.69 16.97
N PRO A 71 0.74 0.69 18.19
CA PRO A 71 -0.54 1.35 18.47
C PRO A 71 -0.48 2.85 18.21
N ALA A 72 -1.59 3.43 17.75
CA ALA A 72 -1.66 4.86 17.41
C ALA A 72 -1.43 5.78 18.63
N ASP A 73 -1.80 5.34 19.81
CA ASP A 73 -1.63 6.08 21.08
C ASP A 73 -0.16 6.16 21.54
N GLU A 74 0.71 5.23 21.12
CA GLU A 74 2.16 5.36 21.38
C GLU A 74 2.80 6.53 20.61
N ILE A 75 2.23 6.90 19.48
CA ILE A 75 2.79 7.91 18.56
C ILE A 75 2.24 9.31 18.86
N SER A 76 1.09 9.40 19.51
CA SER A 76 0.46 10.68 19.84
C SER A 76 1.00 11.26 21.14
N PRO A 77 1.66 12.43 21.13
CA PRO A 77 2.18 13.04 22.35
C PRO A 77 1.11 13.62 23.29
N LEU A 78 -0.16 13.59 22.90
CA LEU A 78 -1.28 14.18 23.62
C LEU A 78 -1.92 13.25 24.67
N SER A 79 -1.46 12.02 24.81
CA SER A 79 -1.97 11.07 25.79
C SER A 79 -0.85 10.51 26.66
N PRO A 80 -0.59 11.09 27.86
CA PRO A 80 0.34 10.50 28.83
C PRO A 80 -0.27 9.29 29.57
N VAL A 81 -1.39 8.78 29.13
CA VAL A 81 -1.98 7.58 29.71
C VAL A 81 -1.37 6.37 29.00
N ILE A 82 -0.30 5.86 29.61
CA ILE A 82 0.15 4.50 29.35
C ILE A 82 -0.98 3.58 29.85
N SER A 83 -1.97 3.33 29.01
CA SER A 83 -2.88 2.24 29.27
C SER A 83 -2.08 0.96 29.06
N SER A 84 -2.04 0.14 30.09
CA SER A 84 -1.35 -1.17 30.10
C SER A 84 -1.89 -2.18 29.08
N GLU A 85 -2.74 -1.76 28.15
CA GLU A 85 -3.41 -2.61 27.16
C GLU A 85 -2.98 -2.35 25.71
N SER A 86 -2.21 -1.30 25.44
CA SER A 86 -1.67 -1.04 24.09
C SER A 86 -0.42 -1.86 23.85
N GLN A 87 -0.60 -3.17 23.68
CA GLN A 87 0.52 -4.04 23.35
C GLN A 87 0.81 -3.99 21.86
N ARG A 88 2.08 -3.85 21.52
CA ARG A 88 2.56 -4.10 20.17
C ARG A 88 2.30 -5.56 19.81
N VAL A 89 1.67 -5.80 18.68
CA VAL A 89 1.27 -7.14 18.24
C VAL A 89 1.83 -7.39 16.87
N GLU A 90 2.35 -8.61 16.66
CA GLU A 90 2.72 -9.05 15.32
C GLU A 90 1.44 -9.21 14.48
N LYS A 91 1.38 -8.49 13.35
CA LYS A 91 0.27 -8.53 12.39
C LYS A 91 0.80 -8.75 10.98
N SER A 92 -0.03 -9.30 10.10
CA SER A 92 0.26 -9.21 8.67
C SER A 92 -0.08 -7.80 8.13
N VAL A 93 0.54 -7.45 7.02
CA VAL A 93 0.19 -6.22 6.30
C VAL A 93 -1.30 -6.22 5.97
N LEU A 94 -1.83 -7.35 5.47
CA LEU A 94 -3.25 -7.50 5.13
C LEU A 94 -4.19 -7.26 6.32
N GLU A 95 -3.84 -7.74 7.53
CA GLU A 95 -4.64 -7.47 8.74
C GLU A 95 -4.75 -5.98 9.06
N THR A 96 -3.73 -5.20 8.71
CA THR A 96 -3.70 -3.76 8.95
C THR A 96 -4.32 -2.95 7.83
N THR A 97 -4.02 -3.31 6.58
CA THR A 97 -4.43 -2.52 5.41
C THR A 97 -5.82 -2.88 4.90
N GLY A 98 -6.30 -4.07 5.24
CA GLY A 98 -7.51 -4.61 4.67
C GLY A 98 -7.34 -5.00 3.20
N ARG A 99 -8.45 -5.33 2.55
CA ARG A 99 -8.48 -5.78 1.17
C ARG A 99 -8.45 -4.61 0.18
N GLY A 100 -7.87 -4.83 -0.98
CA GLY A 100 -7.72 -3.85 -2.04
C GLY A 100 -6.30 -3.32 -2.14
N TYR A 101 -6.14 -2.08 -2.58
CA TYR A 101 -4.85 -1.42 -2.68
C TYR A 101 -4.41 -0.81 -1.34
N PHE A 102 -3.11 -0.75 -1.14
CA PHE A 102 -2.46 -0.12 0.01
C PHE A 102 -1.07 0.38 -0.37
N ALA A 103 -0.52 1.26 0.44
CA ALA A 103 0.89 1.66 0.33
C ALA A 103 1.69 1.13 1.52
N VAL A 104 2.96 0.79 1.28
CA VAL A 104 3.94 0.48 2.32
C VAL A 104 5.14 1.39 2.13
N ALA A 105 5.58 2.03 3.20
CA ALA A 105 6.80 2.82 3.25
C ALA A 105 7.72 2.22 4.32
N LEU A 106 8.76 1.50 3.90
CA LEU A 106 9.82 1.03 4.78
C LEU A 106 10.87 2.13 4.91
N VAL A 107 11.10 2.61 6.11
CA VAL A 107 11.88 3.82 6.38
C VAL A 107 12.92 3.60 7.47
N ASP A 108 14.04 4.31 7.37
CA ASP A 108 14.88 4.69 8.50
C ASP A 108 14.48 6.09 8.97
N TYR A 109 14.76 6.48 10.17
CA TYR A 109 14.45 7.83 10.63
C TYR A 109 15.71 8.65 10.87
N GLY A 110 15.61 9.95 10.51
CA GLY A 110 16.69 10.91 10.70
C GLY A 110 17.67 10.98 9.53
N THR A 111 17.46 10.21 8.47
CA THR A 111 18.19 10.41 7.20
C THR A 111 17.51 11.45 6.34
N GLU A 112 18.30 12.18 5.56
CA GLU A 112 17.79 13.21 4.66
C GLU A 112 16.77 12.65 3.64
N PRO A 113 17.00 11.49 2.98
CA PRO A 113 16.04 10.93 2.04
C PRO A 113 14.67 10.61 2.65
N THR A 114 14.64 10.06 3.86
CA THR A 114 13.38 9.75 4.55
C THR A 114 12.64 11.01 4.98
N ASN A 115 13.36 12.02 5.49
CA ASN A 115 12.73 13.29 5.85
C ASN A 115 12.09 13.97 4.65
N HIS A 116 12.76 14.00 3.49
CA HIS A 116 12.20 14.54 2.26
C HIS A 116 10.97 13.74 1.80
N ALA A 117 10.99 12.41 1.92
CA ALA A 117 9.83 11.58 1.58
C ALA A 117 8.61 11.90 2.46
N PHE A 118 8.82 12.07 3.77
CA PHE A 118 7.72 12.49 4.68
C PHE A 118 7.23 13.91 4.38
N MET A 119 8.10 14.83 4.01
CA MET A 119 7.68 16.17 3.60
C MET A 119 6.84 16.15 2.32
N ASP A 120 7.24 15.37 1.33
CA ASP A 120 6.49 15.19 0.08
C ASP A 120 5.10 14.55 0.34
N ILE A 121 5.03 13.51 1.17
CA ILE A 121 3.76 12.89 1.57
C ILE A 121 2.89 13.89 2.32
N SER A 122 3.47 14.70 3.21
CA SER A 122 2.75 15.75 3.94
C SER A 122 2.19 16.82 3.01
N ALA A 123 2.92 17.18 1.96
CA ALA A 123 2.47 18.18 0.99
C ALA A 123 1.23 17.75 0.19
N VAL A 124 1.02 16.45 0.02
CA VAL A 124 -0.12 15.86 -0.71
C VAL A 124 -1.06 15.07 0.21
N ALA A 125 -1.01 15.36 1.51
CA ALA A 125 -1.76 14.60 2.51
C ALA A 125 -3.28 14.58 2.24
N SER A 126 -3.85 15.70 1.75
CA SER A 126 -5.28 15.79 1.45
C SER A 126 -5.71 14.89 0.28
N GLU A 127 -4.88 14.77 -0.75
CA GLU A 127 -5.15 13.89 -1.88
C GLU A 127 -5.03 12.42 -1.47
N LEU A 128 -4.05 12.09 -0.65
CA LEU A 128 -3.90 10.74 -0.11
C LEU A 128 -5.01 10.39 0.89
N GLU A 129 -5.51 11.36 1.66
CA GLU A 129 -6.70 11.22 2.50
C GLU A 129 -7.94 10.86 1.65
N GLN A 130 -8.13 11.53 0.51
CA GLN A 130 -9.22 11.24 -0.42
C GLN A 130 -9.11 9.85 -1.05
N TRP A 131 -7.90 9.35 -1.27
CA TRP A 131 -7.70 7.96 -1.71
C TRP A 131 -8.26 6.97 -0.68
N GLY A 132 -8.22 7.30 0.60
CA GLY A 132 -8.87 6.55 1.68
C GLY A 132 -8.27 5.17 1.95
N ARG A 133 -7.11 4.85 1.38
CA ARG A 133 -6.43 3.57 1.58
C ARG A 133 -5.33 3.70 2.62
N THR A 134 -5.04 2.61 3.29
CA THR A 134 -4.00 2.58 4.32
C THR A 134 -2.62 2.79 3.73
N ILE A 135 -1.85 3.64 4.37
CA ILE A 135 -0.42 3.82 4.16
C ILE A 135 0.28 3.27 5.39
N LEU A 136 0.94 2.12 5.26
CA LEU A 136 1.67 1.49 6.34
C LEU A 136 3.11 1.97 6.34
N VAL A 137 3.50 2.74 7.34
CA VAL A 137 4.88 3.18 7.57
C VAL A 137 5.55 2.17 8.50
N VAL A 138 6.58 1.50 8.02
CA VAL A 138 7.33 0.49 8.77
C VAL A 138 8.76 0.99 8.98
N PHE A 139 9.15 1.14 10.24
CA PHE A 139 10.51 1.53 10.59
C PHE A 139 11.46 0.34 10.50
N ALA A 140 12.63 0.56 9.90
CA ALA A 140 13.63 -0.48 9.71
C ALA A 140 14.23 -0.99 11.04
N SER A 141 14.09 -0.21 12.11
CA SER A 141 14.55 -0.58 13.44
C SER A 141 13.71 0.05 14.55
N GLU A 142 13.78 -0.51 15.74
CA GLU A 142 13.22 0.07 16.96
C GLU A 142 13.83 1.46 17.28
N GLU A 143 15.11 1.66 16.98
CA GLU A 143 15.79 2.93 17.20
C GLU A 143 15.23 4.02 16.31
N ASP A 144 14.98 3.71 15.03
CA ASP A 144 14.37 4.65 14.09
C ASP A 144 12.97 5.06 14.54
N TYR A 145 12.17 4.08 14.96
CA TYR A 145 10.83 4.35 15.50
C TYR A 145 10.87 5.28 16.71
N ARG A 146 11.77 5.04 17.69
CA ARG A 146 11.87 5.86 18.91
C ARG A 146 12.24 7.32 18.64
N LYS A 147 12.91 7.61 17.55
CA LYS A 147 13.28 8.97 17.14
C LYS A 147 12.16 9.69 16.38
N PHE A 148 11.23 8.94 15.80
CA PHE A 148 10.15 9.50 14.98
C PHE A 148 9.13 10.26 15.83
N ARG A 149 8.71 11.40 15.31
CA ARG A 149 7.67 12.26 15.90
C ARG A 149 6.63 12.56 14.82
N ALA A 150 5.47 11.91 14.92
CA ALA A 150 4.41 12.06 13.93
C ALA A 150 3.91 13.51 13.81
N GLN A 151 3.94 14.29 14.91
CA GLN A 151 3.54 15.70 14.92
C GLN A 151 4.42 16.62 14.07
N ASP A 152 5.62 16.18 13.72
CA ASP A 152 6.52 16.98 12.88
C ASP A 152 6.08 16.98 11.38
N PHE A 153 5.11 16.13 11.06
CA PHE A 153 4.61 15.95 9.70
C PHE A 153 3.07 15.97 9.66
N ASN A 154 2.52 16.54 8.61
CA ASN A 154 1.09 16.48 8.34
C ASN A 154 0.78 15.23 7.50
N LEU A 155 0.72 14.06 8.14
CA LEU A 155 0.46 12.80 7.46
C LEU A 155 -1.05 12.49 7.39
N PRO A 156 -1.53 11.76 6.36
CA PRO A 156 -2.91 11.33 6.26
C PRO A 156 -3.37 10.52 7.49
N SER A 157 -4.63 10.63 7.86
CA SER A 157 -5.22 9.87 9.00
C SER A 157 -5.24 8.36 8.76
N THR A 158 -5.10 7.94 7.50
CA THR A 158 -5.00 6.54 7.07
C THR A 158 -3.63 5.92 7.33
N VAL A 159 -2.64 6.70 7.78
CA VAL A 159 -1.31 6.18 8.11
C VAL A 159 -1.37 5.27 9.34
N ARG A 160 -0.69 4.13 9.23
CA ARG A 160 -0.47 3.18 10.32
C ARG A 160 1.02 2.92 10.45
N TYR A 161 1.45 2.47 11.62
CA TYR A 161 2.87 2.37 11.92
C TYR A 161 3.26 0.98 12.41
N GLY A 162 4.49 0.60 12.11
CA GLY A 162 5.07 -0.65 12.54
C GLY A 162 6.59 -0.66 12.50
N ILE A 163 7.16 -1.79 12.90
CA ILE A 163 8.60 -2.02 12.94
C ILE A 163 8.91 -3.32 12.19
N ASP A 164 9.89 -3.29 11.32
CA ASP A 164 10.42 -4.47 10.64
C ASP A 164 11.41 -5.19 11.57
N THR A 165 10.89 -6.17 12.29
CA THR A 165 11.73 -7.01 13.15
C THR A 165 12.60 -7.92 12.30
N ASP A 166 13.90 -7.93 12.61
CA ASP A 166 14.91 -8.77 11.93
C ASP A 166 15.09 -8.48 10.43
N GLY A 167 14.60 -7.34 9.92
CA GLY A 167 14.73 -6.93 8.51
C GLY A 167 13.99 -7.83 7.52
N LYS A 168 12.99 -8.59 7.97
CA LYS A 168 12.27 -9.55 7.13
C LYS A 168 11.55 -8.89 5.97
N MET A 169 10.85 -7.77 6.25
CA MET A 169 10.13 -7.03 5.20
C MET A 169 11.11 -6.40 4.21
N ARG A 170 12.20 -5.81 4.70
CA ARG A 170 13.26 -5.27 3.84
C ARG A 170 13.84 -6.33 2.91
N ASN A 171 14.15 -7.51 3.46
CA ASN A 171 14.72 -8.60 2.70
C ASN A 171 13.75 -9.12 1.63
N MET A 172 12.47 -9.23 1.97
CA MET A 172 11.43 -9.64 1.03
C MET A 172 11.30 -8.62 -0.10
N ILE A 173 11.15 -7.32 0.20
CA ILE A 173 11.07 -6.26 -0.83
C ILE A 173 12.32 -6.28 -1.71
N ALA A 174 13.50 -6.38 -1.11
CA ALA A 174 14.76 -6.41 -1.86
C ALA A 174 14.84 -7.60 -2.82
N SER A 175 14.41 -8.78 -2.38
CA SER A 175 14.36 -9.98 -3.21
C SER A 175 13.37 -9.85 -4.37
N GLU A 176 12.11 -9.47 -4.07
CA GLU A 176 11.05 -9.37 -5.07
C GLU A 176 11.31 -8.25 -6.10
N MET A 177 11.85 -7.14 -5.66
CA MET A 177 12.19 -6.01 -6.52
C MET A 177 13.61 -6.08 -7.10
N LYS A 178 14.38 -7.16 -6.81
CA LYS A 178 15.75 -7.41 -7.28
C LYS A 178 16.71 -6.26 -6.96
N LEU A 179 16.68 -5.79 -5.72
CA LEU A 179 17.49 -4.67 -5.27
C LEU A 179 18.88 -5.12 -4.81
N ASP A 180 19.90 -4.38 -5.18
CA ASP A 180 21.24 -4.61 -4.68
C ASP A 180 21.37 -4.24 -3.20
N LYS A 181 22.04 -5.10 -2.41
CA LYS A 181 22.35 -4.87 -0.98
C LYS A 181 21.17 -4.43 -0.11
N GLY A 182 19.96 -4.93 -0.39
CA GLY A 182 18.76 -4.60 0.37
C GLY A 182 18.12 -3.25 0.04
N GLY A 183 18.59 -2.60 -1.00
CA GLY A 183 18.06 -1.32 -1.46
C GLY A 183 18.40 -0.12 -0.55
N ARG A 184 18.13 1.08 -1.04
CA ARG A 184 18.28 2.33 -0.31
C ARG A 184 16.94 2.77 0.29
N LEU A 185 16.91 3.02 1.58
CA LEU A 185 15.73 3.55 2.26
C LEU A 185 15.51 5.05 1.89
N PRO A 186 14.27 5.52 1.87
CA PRO A 186 13.04 4.76 2.06
C PRO A 186 12.73 3.85 0.86
N LEU A 187 12.07 2.70 1.12
CA LEU A 187 11.46 1.85 0.09
C LEU A 187 9.96 2.07 0.15
N ILE A 188 9.37 2.60 -0.90
CA ILE A 188 7.95 2.94 -0.95
C ILE A 188 7.30 2.20 -2.12
N LEU A 189 6.22 1.50 -1.83
CA LEU A 189 5.47 0.76 -2.83
C LEU A 189 3.97 0.94 -2.66
N VAL A 190 3.23 0.75 -3.75
CA VAL A 190 1.79 0.53 -3.76
C VAL A 190 1.53 -0.87 -4.30
N ALA A 191 0.79 -1.64 -3.56
CA ALA A 191 0.45 -3.01 -3.89
C ALA A 191 -1.02 -3.30 -3.60
N ASP A 192 -1.48 -4.48 -3.98
CA ASP A 192 -2.83 -4.96 -3.69
C ASP A 192 -2.82 -6.28 -2.91
N THR A 193 -4.00 -6.68 -2.46
CA THR A 193 -4.24 -7.93 -1.73
C THR A 193 -3.83 -9.19 -2.52
N PHE A 194 -3.68 -9.08 -3.84
CA PHE A 194 -3.23 -10.17 -4.71
C PHE A 194 -1.73 -10.13 -4.98
N ASN A 195 -0.97 -9.45 -4.09
CA ASN A 195 0.48 -9.38 -4.11
C ASN A 195 1.09 -8.67 -5.33
N ARG A 196 0.30 -7.84 -6.04
CA ARG A 196 0.78 -7.11 -7.22
C ARG A 196 1.28 -5.73 -6.81
N VAL A 197 2.52 -5.41 -7.16
CA VAL A 197 3.10 -4.07 -6.99
C VAL A 197 2.88 -3.27 -8.25
N VAL A 198 2.28 -2.09 -8.12
CA VAL A 198 1.98 -1.17 -9.23
C VAL A 198 2.77 0.13 -9.17
N PHE A 199 3.40 0.42 -8.05
CA PHE A 199 4.33 1.53 -7.85
C PHE A 199 5.47 1.11 -6.95
N PHE A 200 6.68 1.57 -7.25
CA PHE A 200 7.85 1.35 -6.41
C PHE A 200 8.84 2.52 -6.54
N SER A 201 9.40 2.92 -5.41
CA SER A 201 10.49 3.89 -5.31
C SER A 201 11.51 3.44 -4.28
N GLN A 202 12.80 3.60 -4.56
CA GLN A 202 13.86 3.40 -3.58
C GLN A 202 14.69 4.67 -3.41
N GLY A 203 15.00 4.99 -2.16
CA GLY A 203 15.54 6.29 -1.80
C GLY A 203 14.53 7.40 -2.07
N TYR A 204 14.96 8.63 -1.89
CA TYR A 204 14.13 9.79 -2.21
C TYR A 204 14.33 10.21 -3.67
N SER A 205 13.23 10.52 -4.33
CA SER A 205 13.22 11.18 -5.64
C SER A 205 12.28 12.38 -5.59
N ILE A 206 12.66 13.47 -6.24
CA ILE A 206 11.82 14.67 -6.34
C ILE A 206 10.48 14.31 -6.99
N GLY A 207 9.37 14.78 -6.40
CA GLY A 207 8.03 14.50 -6.91
C GLY A 207 7.47 13.15 -6.47
N LEU A 208 8.00 12.57 -5.41
CA LEU A 208 7.49 11.31 -4.83
C LEU A 208 6.00 11.44 -4.46
N GLY A 209 5.61 12.53 -3.80
CA GLY A 209 4.23 12.76 -3.39
C GLY A 209 3.27 12.82 -4.59
N GLU A 210 3.61 13.59 -5.63
CA GLU A 210 2.81 13.68 -6.86
C GLU A 210 2.73 12.33 -7.58
N SER A 211 3.79 11.54 -7.55
CA SER A 211 3.80 10.20 -8.15
C SER A 211 2.88 9.24 -7.42
N LEU A 212 2.83 9.30 -6.10
CA LEU A 212 1.88 8.53 -5.28
C LEU A 212 0.43 8.96 -5.57
N VAL A 213 0.16 10.26 -5.63
CA VAL A 213 -1.18 10.79 -5.98
C VAL A 213 -1.60 10.37 -7.38
N ARG A 214 -0.70 10.46 -8.36
CA ARG A 214 -0.98 10.00 -9.74
C ARG A 214 -1.32 8.52 -9.76
N THR A 215 -0.55 7.71 -9.05
CA THR A 215 -0.82 6.27 -8.91
C THR A 215 -2.18 6.04 -8.27
N SER A 216 -2.49 6.68 -7.15
CA SER A 216 -3.77 6.51 -6.45
C SER A 216 -4.99 6.88 -7.29
N LYS A 217 -4.89 7.89 -8.15
CA LYS A 217 -5.95 8.31 -9.07
C LYS A 217 -6.16 7.35 -10.26
N SER A 218 -5.20 6.46 -10.51
CA SER A 218 -5.26 5.46 -11.58
C SER A 218 -5.79 4.10 -11.10
N LEU A 219 -6.10 3.99 -9.79
CA LEU A 219 -6.58 2.75 -9.15
C LEU A 219 -8.14 2.78 -8.94
#